data_9a0ef4570012d3f554a8608ab3e42256
#
_entry.id   9a0ef4570012d3f554a8608ab3e42256
#
_cell.length_a   1.000
_cell.length_b   1.000
_cell.length_c   1.000
_cell.angle_alpha   90.00
_cell.angle_beta   90.00
_cell.angle_gamma   90.00
#
_symmetry.space_group_name_H-M   'P 1'
#
loop_
_entity.id
_entity.type
_entity.pdbx_description
1 polymer ?
#
loop_
_entity_poly.entity_id
_entity_poly.type
_entity_poly.pdbx_seq_one_letter_code
_entity_poly.pdbx_strand_id
1 'polypeptide(L)'
;LVSGKTDRVRVQLDERIYEITRKEDAPMLFFKDVTELSNLSRAYVEEKTVLGIASFDNYEESTQYEDDADAAAISAAVRTPLIEYCTSHHILARRMGESRYLLLCNEKELNELIADRFSVLAKVRRAASRMDVAISLSLARAHGTTDFNELDDMAQNLLDLAETRGGDQVAMQKA
;
A
#
# COMPACT_ATOMS: atom_id res chain seq x y z
N LEU A 1 -0.99 -35.48 3.82
CA LEU A 1 -0.77 -36.33 5.00
C LEU A 1 -0.84 -37.80 4.67
N VAL A 2 -1.93 -38.26 4.04
CA VAL A 2 -2.12 -39.69 3.71
C VAL A 2 -1.11 -40.18 2.67
N SER A 3 -0.64 -39.31 1.78
CA SER A 3 0.37 -39.64 0.76
C SER A 3 1.82 -39.66 1.29
N GLY A 4 2.04 -39.40 2.56
CA GLY A 4 3.38 -39.39 3.18
C GLY A 4 4.27 -38.19 2.82
N LYS A 5 3.75 -37.20 2.08
CA LYS A 5 4.54 -36.04 1.62
C LYS A 5 4.64 -34.89 2.62
N THR A 6 3.76 -34.86 3.63
CA THR A 6 3.68 -33.78 4.60
C THR A 6 3.16 -34.33 5.94
N ASP A 7 3.85 -34.04 7.04
CA ASP A 7 3.46 -34.52 8.38
C ASP A 7 2.48 -33.56 9.08
N ARG A 8 2.32 -32.35 8.56
CA ARG A 8 1.44 -31.33 9.11
C ARG A 8 0.75 -30.54 8.02
N VAL A 9 -0.55 -30.30 8.17
CA VAL A 9 -1.34 -29.47 7.24
C VAL A 9 -2.38 -28.66 8.03
N ARG A 10 -2.69 -27.45 7.56
CA ARG A 10 -3.81 -26.66 8.08
C ARG A 10 -4.99 -26.75 7.13
N VAL A 11 -6.17 -26.98 7.67
CA VAL A 11 -7.43 -27.12 6.91
C VAL A 11 -8.48 -26.24 7.56
N GLN A 12 -9.24 -25.55 6.74
CA GLN A 12 -10.44 -24.85 7.21
C GLN A 12 -11.64 -25.75 7.02
N LEU A 13 -12.39 -25.97 8.11
CA LEU A 13 -13.66 -26.68 8.14
C LEU A 13 -14.69 -25.74 8.74
N ASP A 14 -15.67 -25.33 7.93
CA ASP A 14 -16.64 -24.31 8.29
C ASP A 14 -15.95 -23.01 8.78
N GLU A 15 -16.25 -22.58 9.98
CA GLU A 15 -15.67 -21.36 10.61
C GLU A 15 -14.38 -21.64 11.40
N ARG A 16 -13.89 -22.88 11.42
CA ARG A 16 -12.74 -23.29 12.23
C ARG A 16 -11.54 -23.71 11.38
N ILE A 17 -10.36 -23.43 11.91
CA ILE A 17 -9.08 -23.82 11.30
C ILE A 17 -8.44 -24.88 12.19
N TYR A 18 -8.15 -26.03 11.58
CA TYR A 18 -7.50 -27.14 12.26
C TYR A 18 -6.09 -27.37 11.72
N GLU A 19 -5.15 -27.56 12.62
CA GLU A 19 -3.85 -28.11 12.30
C GLU A 19 -3.94 -29.63 12.48
N ILE A 20 -3.72 -30.37 11.38
CA ILE A 20 -3.77 -31.82 11.36
C ILE A 20 -2.34 -32.33 11.28
N THR A 21 -1.95 -33.16 12.24
CA THR A 21 -0.62 -33.78 12.31
C THR A 21 -0.75 -35.31 12.25
N ARG A 22 0.08 -35.95 11.43
CA ARG A 22 0.21 -37.40 11.42
C ARG A 22 1.27 -37.83 12.44
N LYS A 23 0.98 -38.88 13.20
CA LYS A 23 1.96 -39.51 14.07
C LYS A 23 2.73 -40.57 13.30
N GLU A 24 4.08 -40.53 13.36
CA GLU A 24 4.94 -41.41 12.58
C GLU A 24 4.75 -42.91 12.94
N ASP A 25 4.54 -43.22 14.22
CA ASP A 25 4.50 -44.58 14.77
C ASP A 25 3.08 -45.19 14.88
N ALA A 26 2.06 -44.51 14.37
CA ALA A 26 0.68 -45.01 14.48
C ALA A 26 -0.20 -44.43 13.34
N PRO A 27 -1.20 -45.20 12.85
CA PRO A 27 -2.15 -44.75 11.85
C PRO A 27 -3.16 -43.76 12.44
N MET A 28 -2.67 -42.66 13.06
CA MET A 28 -3.47 -41.67 13.78
C MET A 28 -3.20 -40.28 13.26
N LEU A 29 -4.28 -39.48 13.17
CA LEU A 29 -4.25 -38.08 12.88
C LEU A 29 -4.69 -37.29 14.11
N PHE A 30 -3.92 -36.28 14.46
CA PHE A 30 -4.27 -35.33 15.54
C PHE A 30 -4.82 -34.06 14.92
N PHE A 31 -5.99 -33.66 15.39
CA PHE A 31 -6.65 -32.40 15.02
C PHE A 31 -6.52 -31.42 16.17
N LYS A 32 -5.85 -30.31 15.93
CA LYS A 32 -5.76 -29.20 16.89
C LYS A 32 -6.51 -28.01 16.32
N ASP A 33 -7.51 -27.53 17.05
CA ASP A 33 -8.16 -26.24 16.71
C ASP A 33 -7.16 -25.10 16.93
N VAL A 34 -6.85 -24.40 15.84
CA VAL A 34 -5.92 -23.27 15.80
C VAL A 34 -6.61 -22.00 15.28
N THR A 35 -7.92 -21.97 15.32
CA THR A 35 -8.74 -20.86 14.79
C THR A 35 -8.35 -19.53 15.41
N GLU A 36 -8.33 -19.45 16.73
CA GLU A 36 -7.98 -18.22 17.45
C GLU A 36 -6.55 -17.78 17.15
N LEU A 37 -5.58 -18.71 17.22
CA LEU A 37 -4.18 -18.42 16.90
C LEU A 37 -4.00 -17.95 15.45
N SER A 38 -4.70 -18.58 14.52
CA SER A 38 -4.63 -18.22 13.09
C SER A 38 -5.25 -16.85 12.83
N ASN A 39 -6.38 -16.54 13.46
CA ASN A 39 -7.03 -15.23 13.36
C ASN A 39 -6.17 -14.12 13.97
N LEU A 40 -5.58 -14.37 15.15
CA LEU A 40 -4.68 -13.42 15.80
C LEU A 40 -3.42 -13.16 14.95
N SER A 41 -2.83 -14.23 14.41
CA SER A 41 -1.66 -14.12 13.54
C SER A 41 -1.95 -13.31 12.26
N ARG A 42 -3.14 -13.51 11.67
CA ARG A 42 -3.59 -12.75 10.51
C ARG A 42 -3.81 -11.28 10.87
N ALA A 43 -4.54 -10.99 11.94
CA ALA A 43 -4.78 -9.62 12.40
C ALA A 43 -3.45 -8.90 12.69
N TYR A 44 -2.50 -9.56 13.33
CA TYR A 44 -1.16 -9.00 13.59
C TYR A 44 -0.43 -8.59 12.32
N VAL A 45 -0.55 -9.38 11.23
CA VAL A 45 0.08 -9.05 9.95
C VAL A 45 -0.68 -7.90 9.26
N GLU A 46 -2.02 -7.98 9.25
CA GLU A 46 -2.88 -7.00 8.59
C GLU A 46 -2.81 -5.60 9.22
N GLU A 47 -2.54 -5.52 10.54
CA GLU A 47 -2.45 -4.28 11.29
C GLU A 47 -1.05 -3.63 11.26
N LYS A 48 -0.04 -4.26 10.65
CA LYS A 48 1.28 -3.64 10.51
C LYS A 48 1.21 -2.38 9.70
N THR A 49 1.97 -1.37 10.16
CA THR A 49 2.02 -0.07 9.50
C THR A 49 2.72 -0.14 8.14
N VAL A 50 2.12 0.54 7.18
CA VAL A 50 2.69 0.84 5.87
C VAL A 50 2.88 2.35 5.79
N LEU A 51 4.13 2.77 5.60
CA LEU A 51 4.47 4.17 5.36
C LEU A 51 4.62 4.39 3.85
N GLY A 52 4.04 5.46 3.37
CA GLY A 52 4.15 5.84 1.96
C GLY A 52 4.40 7.32 1.79
N ILE A 53 4.93 7.66 0.62
CA ILE A 53 5.06 9.03 0.17
C ILE A 53 4.41 9.12 -1.21
N ALA A 54 3.56 10.14 -1.39
CA ALA A 54 3.03 10.52 -2.70
C ALA A 54 3.70 11.81 -3.14
N SER A 55 4.14 11.86 -4.39
CA SER A 55 4.73 13.04 -5.01
C SER A 55 4.04 13.34 -6.33
N PHE A 56 3.64 14.59 -6.53
CA PHE A 56 3.17 15.06 -7.84
C PHE A 56 4.37 15.41 -8.72
N ASP A 57 4.58 14.61 -9.75
CA ASP A 57 5.66 14.80 -10.72
C ASP A 57 5.40 16.03 -11.59
N ASN A 58 6.43 16.78 -11.93
CA ASN A 58 6.38 18.01 -12.75
C ASN A 58 5.46 19.12 -12.19
N TYR A 59 5.19 19.10 -10.87
CA TYR A 59 4.27 20.04 -10.25
C TYR A 59 4.79 21.49 -10.34
N GLU A 60 6.04 21.73 -9.95
CA GLU A 60 6.65 23.07 -10.00
C GLU A 60 6.72 23.60 -11.44
N GLU A 61 7.16 22.77 -12.39
CA GLU A 61 7.27 23.14 -13.81
C GLU A 61 5.91 23.50 -14.40
N SER A 62 4.84 22.87 -13.94
CA SER A 62 3.47 23.10 -14.41
C SER A 62 2.79 24.30 -13.76
N THR A 63 3.32 24.83 -12.65
CA THR A 63 2.66 25.90 -11.89
C THR A 63 3.48 27.18 -11.78
N GLN A 64 4.80 27.15 -11.98
CA GLN A 64 5.71 28.29 -11.73
C GLN A 64 5.46 29.53 -12.61
N TYR A 65 4.85 29.36 -13.78
CA TYR A 65 4.57 30.46 -14.71
C TYR A 65 3.09 30.83 -14.78
N GLU A 66 2.25 30.15 -14.02
CA GLU A 66 0.83 30.46 -13.92
C GLU A 66 0.58 31.60 -12.92
N ASP A 67 -0.52 32.30 -13.08
CA ASP A 67 -0.94 33.22 -12.05
C ASP A 67 -1.44 32.48 -10.80
N ASP A 68 -1.58 33.19 -9.66
CA ASP A 68 -1.93 32.59 -8.38
C ASP A 68 -3.29 31.85 -8.43
N ALA A 69 -4.24 32.33 -9.23
CA ALA A 69 -5.57 31.74 -9.35
C ALA A 69 -5.51 30.44 -10.17
N ASP A 70 -4.79 30.43 -11.27
CA ASP A 70 -4.62 29.28 -12.13
C ASP A 70 -3.77 28.20 -11.46
N ALA A 71 -2.67 28.58 -10.79
CA ALA A 71 -1.86 27.66 -9.99
C ALA A 71 -2.68 27.02 -8.87
N ALA A 72 -3.54 27.78 -8.19
CA ALA A 72 -4.45 27.23 -7.16
C ALA A 72 -5.48 26.27 -7.76
N ALA A 73 -6.04 26.57 -8.93
CA ALA A 73 -7.00 25.70 -9.62
C ALA A 73 -6.36 24.38 -10.06
N ILE A 74 -5.15 24.41 -10.64
CA ILE A 74 -4.37 23.22 -11.00
C ILE A 74 -4.09 22.38 -9.76
N SER A 75 -3.61 23.02 -8.70
CA SER A 75 -3.32 22.36 -7.41
C SER A 75 -4.54 21.64 -6.86
N ALA A 76 -5.70 22.29 -6.82
CA ALA A 76 -6.94 21.69 -6.33
C ALA A 76 -7.35 20.50 -7.22
N ALA A 77 -7.28 20.63 -8.54
CA ALA A 77 -7.67 19.63 -9.50
C ALA A 77 -6.90 18.30 -9.33
N VAL A 78 -5.56 18.38 -9.14
CA VAL A 78 -4.72 17.18 -9.00
C VAL A 78 -4.73 16.58 -7.60
N ARG A 79 -4.95 17.39 -6.56
CA ARG A 79 -5.01 16.93 -5.16
C ARG A 79 -6.32 16.25 -4.81
N THR A 80 -7.43 16.72 -5.32
CA THR A 80 -8.76 16.16 -5.02
C THR A 80 -8.82 14.65 -5.26
N PRO A 81 -8.42 14.10 -6.42
CA PRO A 81 -8.44 12.65 -6.63
C PRO A 81 -7.58 11.85 -5.63
N LEU A 82 -6.43 12.40 -5.22
CA LEU A 82 -5.57 11.75 -4.22
C LEU A 82 -6.25 11.72 -2.86
N ILE A 83 -6.81 12.83 -2.39
CA ILE A 83 -7.44 12.93 -1.07
C ILE A 83 -8.72 12.08 -1.01
N GLU A 84 -9.55 12.10 -2.04
CA GLU A 84 -10.73 11.25 -2.13
C GLU A 84 -10.37 9.76 -2.10
N TYR A 85 -9.33 9.38 -2.83
CA TYR A 85 -8.82 8.01 -2.85
C TYR A 85 -8.30 7.59 -1.47
N CYS A 86 -7.49 8.44 -0.82
CA CYS A 86 -7.00 8.16 0.53
C CYS A 86 -8.15 8.02 1.53
N THR A 87 -9.15 8.89 1.47
CA THR A 87 -10.32 8.84 2.35
C THR A 87 -11.13 7.57 2.14
N SER A 88 -11.36 7.17 0.89
CA SER A 88 -12.14 5.96 0.57
C SER A 88 -11.46 4.66 0.98
N HIS A 89 -10.14 4.66 1.09
CA HIS A 89 -9.31 3.50 1.51
C HIS A 89 -8.77 3.62 2.93
N HIS A 90 -9.31 4.52 3.76
CA HIS A 90 -8.90 4.73 5.16
C HIS A 90 -7.40 5.05 5.34
N ILE A 91 -6.80 5.72 4.37
CA ILE A 91 -5.41 6.13 4.39
C ILE A 91 -5.29 7.52 4.99
N LEU A 92 -4.45 7.68 6.01
CA LEU A 92 -4.07 9.01 6.49
C LEU A 92 -3.17 9.68 5.43
N ALA A 93 -3.59 10.84 4.93
CA ALA A 93 -2.79 11.67 4.05
C ALA A 93 -2.44 12.99 4.73
N ARG A 94 -1.16 13.27 4.87
CA ARG A 94 -0.65 14.51 5.46
C ARG A 94 0.22 15.25 4.45
N ARG A 95 -0.15 16.47 4.11
CA ARG A 95 0.65 17.33 3.23
C ARG A 95 1.99 17.67 3.90
N MET A 96 3.10 17.44 3.18
CA MET A 96 4.46 17.73 3.63
C MET A 96 5.10 18.94 2.92
N GLY A 97 4.50 19.39 1.83
CA GLY A 97 5.02 20.48 1.02
C GLY A 97 4.08 20.79 -0.14
N GLU A 98 4.60 21.45 -1.18
CA GLU A 98 3.78 21.83 -2.34
C GLU A 98 3.33 20.61 -3.16
N SER A 99 4.21 19.62 -3.34
CA SER A 99 3.96 18.45 -4.21
C SER A 99 3.92 17.12 -3.46
N ARG A 100 4.21 17.06 -2.15
CA ARG A 100 4.41 15.81 -1.43
C ARG A 100 3.41 15.60 -0.28
N TYR A 101 3.03 14.34 -0.10
CA TYR A 101 2.17 13.85 1.00
C TYR A 101 2.80 12.64 1.68
N LEU A 102 2.80 12.66 3.02
CA LEU A 102 3.00 11.46 3.82
C LEU A 102 1.69 10.68 3.85
N LEU A 103 1.77 9.37 3.63
CA LEU A 103 0.65 8.45 3.63
C LEU A 103 0.88 7.36 4.66
N LEU A 104 -0.11 7.12 5.52
CA LEU A 104 -0.08 6.01 6.49
C LEU A 104 -1.33 5.15 6.34
N CYS A 105 -1.14 3.87 6.27
CA CYS A 105 -2.18 2.85 6.30
C CYS A 105 -1.63 1.58 6.97
N ASN A 106 -2.37 0.50 6.92
CA ASN A 106 -1.87 -0.81 7.34
C ASN A 106 -1.77 -1.78 6.13
N GLU A 107 -1.26 -2.99 6.38
CA GLU A 107 -1.09 -4.01 5.34
C GLU A 107 -2.41 -4.42 4.68
N LYS A 108 -3.52 -4.36 5.40
CA LYS A 108 -4.84 -4.67 4.85
C LYS A 108 -5.21 -3.67 3.75
N GLU A 109 -5.14 -2.37 4.05
CA GLU A 109 -5.40 -1.32 3.06
C GLU A 109 -4.39 -1.38 1.91
N LEU A 110 -3.10 -1.66 2.18
CA LEU A 110 -2.11 -1.86 1.11
C LEU A 110 -2.54 -2.95 0.13
N ASN A 111 -3.03 -4.08 0.62
CA ASN A 111 -3.50 -5.18 -0.22
C ASN A 111 -4.72 -4.76 -1.07
N GLU A 112 -5.62 -3.94 -0.54
CA GLU A 112 -6.74 -3.35 -1.30
C GLU A 112 -6.25 -2.44 -2.42
N LEU A 113 -5.23 -1.60 -2.16
CA LEU A 113 -4.61 -0.74 -3.17
C LEU A 113 -3.93 -1.54 -4.29
N ILE A 114 -3.25 -2.63 -3.94
CA ILE A 114 -2.63 -3.54 -4.91
C ILE A 114 -3.71 -4.19 -5.79
N ALA A 115 -4.81 -4.66 -5.20
CA ALA A 115 -5.94 -5.25 -5.93
C ALA A 115 -6.60 -4.24 -6.89
N ASP A 116 -6.72 -2.98 -6.48
CA ASP A 116 -7.19 -1.84 -7.28
C ASP A 116 -6.16 -1.37 -8.32
N ARG A 117 -4.95 -1.92 -8.31
CA ARG A 117 -3.83 -1.51 -9.18
C ARG A 117 -3.50 -0.03 -9.07
N PHE A 118 -3.65 0.54 -7.88
CA PHE A 118 -3.38 1.96 -7.62
C PHE A 118 -4.06 2.89 -8.64
N SER A 119 -5.35 2.74 -8.82
CA SER A 119 -6.16 3.48 -9.81
C SER A 119 -6.07 5.01 -9.65
N VAL A 120 -5.61 5.49 -8.50
CA VAL A 120 -5.38 6.92 -8.22
C VAL A 120 -4.40 7.58 -9.21
N LEU A 121 -3.40 6.84 -9.72
CA LEU A 121 -2.46 7.38 -10.72
C LEU A 121 -3.21 7.83 -11.96
N ALA A 122 -4.10 6.97 -12.48
CA ALA A 122 -4.91 7.31 -13.65
C ALA A 122 -5.91 8.45 -13.38
N LYS A 123 -6.45 8.53 -12.15
CA LYS A 123 -7.38 9.61 -11.74
C LYS A 123 -6.66 10.96 -11.71
N VAL A 124 -5.46 11.03 -11.13
CA VAL A 124 -4.64 12.26 -11.10
C VAL A 124 -4.24 12.67 -12.51
N ARG A 125 -3.76 11.74 -13.33
CA ARG A 125 -3.37 12.01 -14.71
C ARG A 125 -4.53 12.59 -15.53
N ARG A 126 -5.74 12.03 -15.38
CA ARG A 126 -6.94 12.57 -16.05
C ARG A 126 -7.32 13.96 -15.57
N ALA A 127 -7.20 14.22 -14.25
CA ALA A 127 -7.47 15.54 -13.69
C ALA A 127 -6.47 16.59 -14.20
N ALA A 128 -5.18 16.26 -14.26
CA ALA A 128 -4.13 17.12 -14.83
C ALA A 128 -4.38 17.39 -16.32
N SER A 129 -4.72 16.37 -17.11
CA SER A 129 -5.03 16.50 -18.53
C SER A 129 -6.19 17.46 -18.80
N ARG A 130 -7.19 17.50 -17.93
CA ARG A 130 -8.32 18.47 -18.05
C ARG A 130 -7.91 19.91 -17.80
N MET A 131 -6.78 20.11 -17.12
CA MET A 131 -6.19 21.43 -16.85
C MET A 131 -5.06 21.76 -17.84
N ASP A 132 -4.85 20.95 -18.88
CA ASP A 132 -3.77 21.09 -19.87
C ASP A 132 -2.35 21.10 -19.24
N VAL A 133 -2.15 20.38 -18.13
CA VAL A 133 -0.85 20.26 -17.46
C VAL A 133 -0.36 18.82 -17.44
N ALA A 134 0.96 18.64 -17.47
CA ALA A 134 1.64 17.34 -17.48
C ALA A 134 2.02 16.87 -16.05
N ILE A 135 1.09 16.94 -15.11
CA ILE A 135 1.29 16.45 -13.74
C ILE A 135 0.86 14.98 -13.66
N SER A 136 1.71 14.16 -13.08
CA SER A 136 1.42 12.78 -12.72
C SER A 136 1.65 12.52 -11.23
N LEU A 137 1.47 11.30 -10.78
CA LEU A 137 1.62 10.91 -9.38
C LEU A 137 2.59 9.74 -9.26
N SER A 138 3.62 9.91 -8.45
CA SER A 138 4.49 8.82 -8.00
C SER A 138 4.18 8.44 -6.57
N LEU A 139 4.14 7.14 -6.29
CA LEU A 139 3.87 6.58 -4.97
C LEU A 139 5.02 5.69 -4.54
N ALA A 140 5.55 5.94 -3.33
CA ALA A 140 6.43 5.04 -2.63
C ALA A 140 5.67 4.36 -1.49
N ARG A 141 5.92 3.05 -1.24
CA ARG A 141 5.32 2.29 -0.16
C ARG A 141 6.35 1.38 0.49
N ALA A 142 6.62 1.61 1.78
CA ALA A 142 7.51 0.81 2.61
C ALA A 142 6.73 0.07 3.69
N HIS A 143 7.01 -1.20 3.89
CA HIS A 143 6.31 -2.04 4.86
C HIS A 143 7.18 -3.22 5.34
N GLY A 144 6.69 -3.98 6.32
CA GLY A 144 7.34 -5.23 6.77
C GLY A 144 8.13 -5.11 8.06
N THR A 145 8.58 -3.92 8.44
CA THR A 145 9.22 -3.64 9.73
C THR A 145 8.31 -2.86 10.67
N THR A 146 8.62 -2.80 11.94
CA THR A 146 7.98 -1.96 12.95
C THR A 146 8.82 -0.72 13.30
N ASP A 147 10.00 -0.58 12.72
CA ASP A 147 10.85 0.60 12.87
C ASP A 147 10.40 1.69 11.88
N PHE A 148 9.88 2.78 12.41
CA PHE A 148 9.40 3.90 11.59
C PHE A 148 10.52 4.66 10.88
N ASN A 149 11.74 4.69 11.43
CA ASN A 149 12.87 5.32 10.76
C ASN A 149 13.27 4.50 9.54
N GLU A 150 13.32 3.17 9.68
CA GLU A 150 13.59 2.27 8.56
C GLU A 150 12.51 2.39 7.46
N LEU A 151 11.24 2.48 7.85
CA LEU A 151 10.14 2.70 6.89
C LEU A 151 10.28 4.04 6.16
N ASP A 152 10.65 5.11 6.85
CA ASP A 152 10.84 6.43 6.23
C ASP A 152 12.01 6.43 5.25
N ASP A 153 13.16 5.92 5.66
CA ASP A 153 14.34 5.80 4.80
C ASP A 153 14.03 4.98 3.53
N MET A 154 13.34 3.85 3.69
CA MET A 154 12.90 3.03 2.57
C MET A 154 11.95 3.78 1.64
N ALA A 155 10.96 4.49 2.19
CA ALA A 155 10.00 5.24 1.39
C ALA A 155 10.64 6.38 0.61
N GLN A 156 11.60 7.11 1.21
CA GLN A 156 12.36 8.16 0.53
C GLN A 156 13.16 7.57 -0.66
N ASN A 157 13.92 6.50 -0.42
CA ASN A 157 14.69 5.83 -1.47
C ASN A 157 13.81 5.31 -2.62
N LEU A 158 12.64 4.77 -2.29
CA LEU A 158 11.67 4.29 -3.28
C LEU A 158 11.08 5.43 -4.11
N LEU A 159 10.81 6.57 -3.48
CA LEU A 159 10.31 7.75 -4.18
C LEU A 159 11.35 8.27 -5.17
N ASP A 160 12.61 8.42 -4.73
CA ASP A 160 13.72 8.84 -5.60
C ASP A 160 13.88 7.90 -6.80
N LEU A 161 13.70 6.58 -6.57
CA LEU A 161 13.73 5.58 -7.64
C LEU A 161 12.59 5.77 -8.63
N ALA A 162 11.37 6.04 -8.16
CA ALA A 162 10.20 6.28 -8.99
C ALA A 162 10.36 7.54 -9.82
N GLU A 163 10.79 8.64 -9.22
CA GLU A 163 11.05 9.92 -9.89
C GLU A 163 12.17 9.80 -10.93
N THR A 164 13.28 9.11 -10.60
CA THR A 164 14.41 8.88 -11.54
C THR A 164 13.99 8.07 -12.77
N ARG A 165 13.00 7.20 -12.66
CA ARG A 165 12.46 6.38 -13.75
C ARG A 165 11.42 7.13 -14.61
N GLY A 166 11.21 8.40 -14.36
CA GLY A 166 10.30 9.26 -15.14
C GLY A 166 8.96 9.54 -14.47
N GLY A 167 8.76 9.13 -13.22
CA GLY A 167 7.52 9.37 -12.49
C GLY A 167 6.34 8.49 -12.94
N ASP A 168 5.12 8.86 -12.52
CA ASP A 168 3.85 8.19 -12.85
C ASP A 168 3.84 6.69 -12.54
N GLN A 169 4.38 6.30 -11.38
CA GLN A 169 4.53 4.90 -11.02
C GLN A 169 4.47 4.65 -9.50
N VAL A 170 4.33 3.39 -9.15
CA VAL A 170 4.39 2.92 -7.77
C VAL A 170 5.67 2.12 -7.55
N ALA A 171 6.44 2.50 -6.54
CA ALA A 171 7.57 1.72 -6.04
C ALA A 171 7.23 1.17 -4.65
N MET A 172 7.42 -0.13 -4.45
CA MET A 172 7.13 -0.80 -3.19
C MET A 172 8.27 -1.69 -2.75
N GLN A 173 8.51 -1.73 -1.43
CA GLN A 173 9.48 -2.63 -0.84
C GLN A 173 9.01 -3.09 0.53
N LYS A 174 9.22 -4.37 0.78
CA LYS A 174 9.07 -4.99 2.09
C LYS A 174 10.45 -5.16 2.72
N ALA A 175 10.58 -4.76 3.99
CA ALA A 175 11.80 -4.97 4.79
C ALA A 175 12.09 -6.45 5.05
#